data_cabe51bcf4ece70ed3305adca9170e4e
#
_entry.id   cabe51bcf4ece70ed3305adca9170e4e
#
_cell.length_a   1.000
_cell.length_b   1.000
_cell.length_c   1.000
_cell.angle_alpha   90.00
_cell.angle_beta   90.00
_cell.angle_gamma   90.00
#
_symmetry.space_group_name_H-M   'P 1'
#
loop_
_entity.id
_entity.type
_entity.pdbx_description
1 polymer ?
#
loop_
_entity_poly.entity_id
_entity_poly.type
_entity_poly.pdbx_seq_one_letter_code
_entity_poly.pdbx_strand_id
1 'polypeptide(L)'
;MENLDKLVNELRKESSETNWLEFKCNNYDPDMIGRDISALANGAAYSEKSHAYMIWGIDDKTHDIIGTEFDQYTLKVGEQEIESWLRNMLSKNASFSFYPIQMRDNNGEEKKIVVLIINKAFNQTVAFKKVDYIRVGSYTKQLNEFPTMKAQLWDRIRMEKYEDLIAKKDLTLNDALDKIDYAKYFELRKEKIPTTTSNIAHYMIEESILLKQENGLYSITNLGAILFAKNLSIFPHVSRTAIRVVKYSG
;
A
#
# COMPACT_ATOMS: atom_id res chain seq x y z
N MET A 1 -1.81 14.52 -3.37
CA MET A 1 -2.89 13.79 -2.68
C MET A 1 -3.80 13.28 -3.79
N GLU A 2 -3.96 11.97 -3.92
CA GLU A 2 -5.04 11.42 -4.73
C GLU A 2 -6.34 12.06 -4.24
N ASN A 3 -7.23 12.36 -5.17
CA ASN A 3 -8.55 12.87 -4.83
C ASN A 3 -9.33 11.73 -4.17
N LEU A 4 -9.31 11.70 -2.82
CA LEU A 4 -9.95 10.64 -2.02
C LEU A 4 -11.45 10.52 -2.33
N ASP A 5 -12.10 11.61 -2.70
CA ASP A 5 -13.51 11.60 -3.10
C ASP A 5 -13.71 10.76 -4.36
N LYS A 6 -12.79 10.91 -5.33
CA LYS A 6 -12.81 10.10 -6.55
C LYS A 6 -12.58 8.62 -6.24
N LEU A 7 -11.60 8.32 -5.39
CA LEU A 7 -11.31 6.96 -4.94
C LEU A 7 -12.53 6.32 -4.27
N VAL A 8 -13.16 6.99 -3.30
CA VAL A 8 -14.36 6.49 -2.62
C VAL A 8 -15.50 6.25 -3.62
N ASN A 9 -15.71 7.18 -4.57
CA ASN A 9 -16.73 7.01 -5.60
C ASN A 9 -16.45 5.84 -6.56
N GLU A 10 -15.20 5.49 -6.80
CA GLU A 10 -14.81 4.29 -7.56
C GLU A 10 -15.04 3.02 -6.74
N LEU A 11 -14.61 3.00 -5.48
CA LEU A 11 -14.79 1.85 -4.59
C LEU A 11 -16.27 1.52 -4.34
N ARG A 12 -17.16 2.51 -4.27
CA ARG A 12 -18.61 2.32 -4.14
C ARG A 12 -19.26 1.63 -5.34
N LYS A 13 -18.58 1.56 -6.49
CA LYS A 13 -19.08 0.84 -7.69
C LYS A 13 -18.79 -0.64 -7.66
N GLU A 14 -17.92 -1.10 -6.75
CA GLU A 14 -17.66 -2.53 -6.58
C GLU A 14 -18.96 -3.25 -6.19
N SER A 15 -19.22 -4.39 -6.84
CA SER A 15 -20.52 -5.06 -6.78
C SER A 15 -20.82 -5.79 -5.47
N SER A 16 -19.81 -5.98 -4.62
CA SER A 16 -19.93 -6.64 -3.32
C SER A 16 -18.69 -6.42 -2.46
N GLU A 17 -18.79 -6.75 -1.18
CA GLU A 17 -17.64 -6.86 -0.29
C GLU A 17 -16.59 -7.81 -0.87
N THR A 18 -15.35 -7.34 -0.87
CA THR A 18 -14.20 -8.05 -1.41
C THR A 18 -13.24 -8.41 -0.28
N ASN A 19 -12.20 -9.20 -0.59
CA ASN A 19 -11.16 -9.50 0.39
C ASN A 19 -10.31 -8.28 0.79
N TRP A 20 -10.49 -7.15 0.13
CA TRP A 20 -9.68 -5.93 0.28
C TRP A 20 -10.52 -4.64 0.45
N LEU A 21 -11.86 -4.73 0.47
CA LEU A 21 -12.75 -3.57 0.66
C LEU A 21 -13.85 -3.92 1.65
N GLU A 22 -14.09 -2.99 2.58
CA GLU A 22 -15.13 -3.09 3.60
C GLU A 22 -15.81 -1.74 3.80
N PHE A 23 -17.14 -1.72 3.82
CA PHE A 23 -17.93 -0.56 4.19
C PHE A 23 -18.50 -0.73 5.60
N LYS A 24 -18.61 0.37 6.34
CA LYS A 24 -19.19 0.42 7.68
C LYS A 24 -20.06 1.67 7.81
N CYS A 25 -21.20 1.52 8.44
CA CYS A 25 -21.99 2.68 8.87
C CYS A 25 -21.31 3.38 10.07
N ASN A 26 -21.58 2.86 11.28
CA ASN A 26 -21.10 3.42 12.55
C ASN A 26 -20.47 2.36 13.48
N ASN A 27 -20.12 1.18 12.98
CA ASN A 27 -19.45 0.19 13.80
C ASN A 27 -17.93 0.49 13.85
N TYR A 28 -17.44 0.96 14.97
CA TYR A 28 -16.05 1.31 15.23
C TYR A 28 -15.50 0.65 16.51
N ASP A 29 -15.94 -0.58 16.82
CA ASP A 29 -15.34 -1.40 17.87
C ASP A 29 -13.85 -1.62 17.62
N PRO A 30 -12.95 -1.29 18.56
CA PRO A 30 -11.50 -1.36 18.36
C PRO A 30 -10.98 -2.76 18.01
N ASP A 31 -11.53 -3.79 18.64
CA ASP A 31 -11.12 -5.19 18.38
C ASP A 31 -11.59 -5.65 16.99
N MET A 32 -12.75 -5.20 16.55
CA MET A 32 -13.23 -5.43 15.18
C MET A 32 -12.30 -4.73 14.17
N ILE A 33 -12.01 -3.44 14.38
CA ILE A 33 -11.09 -2.68 13.48
C ILE A 33 -9.74 -3.40 13.37
N GLY A 34 -9.16 -3.83 14.49
CA GLY A 34 -7.87 -4.53 14.47
C GLY A 34 -7.90 -5.86 13.71
N ARG A 35 -8.95 -6.67 13.89
CA ARG A 35 -9.15 -7.91 13.12
C ARG A 35 -9.37 -7.64 11.64
N ASP A 36 -10.15 -6.63 11.32
CA ASP A 36 -10.44 -6.27 9.92
C ASP A 36 -9.20 -5.69 9.23
N ILE A 37 -8.36 -4.89 9.90
CA ILE A 37 -7.05 -4.46 9.34
C ILE A 37 -6.18 -5.66 9.00
N SER A 38 -6.07 -6.64 9.92
CA SER A 38 -5.33 -7.89 9.63
C SER A 38 -5.91 -8.62 8.42
N ALA A 39 -7.23 -8.82 8.41
CA ALA A 39 -7.91 -9.56 7.35
C ALA A 39 -7.82 -8.87 6.00
N LEU A 40 -7.98 -7.56 5.96
CA LEU A 40 -7.95 -6.76 4.74
C LEU A 40 -6.52 -6.64 4.17
N ALA A 41 -5.49 -6.46 5.02
CA ALA A 41 -4.11 -6.45 4.59
C ALA A 41 -3.70 -7.79 3.94
N ASN A 42 -4.06 -8.90 4.60
CA ASN A 42 -3.83 -10.26 4.09
C ASN A 42 -4.68 -10.54 2.85
N GLY A 43 -5.92 -10.06 2.83
CA GLY A 43 -6.83 -10.16 1.69
C GLY A 43 -6.37 -9.39 0.46
N ALA A 44 -5.80 -8.19 0.64
CA ALA A 44 -5.20 -7.43 -0.44
C ALA A 44 -4.01 -8.18 -1.06
N ALA A 45 -3.10 -8.72 -0.24
CA ALA A 45 -2.01 -9.54 -0.72
C ALA A 45 -2.52 -10.81 -1.43
N TYR A 46 -3.55 -11.46 -0.88
CA TYR A 46 -4.19 -12.64 -1.50
C TYR A 46 -4.84 -12.30 -2.85
N SER A 47 -5.39 -11.10 -3.03
CA SER A 47 -6.04 -10.64 -4.25
C SER A 47 -5.13 -9.81 -5.17
N GLU A 48 -3.81 -9.77 -4.89
CA GLU A 48 -2.80 -9.04 -5.66
C GLU A 48 -3.09 -7.53 -5.80
N LYS A 49 -3.79 -6.97 -4.79
CA LYS A 49 -4.04 -5.52 -4.69
C LYS A 49 -2.94 -4.85 -3.88
N SER A 50 -2.59 -3.62 -4.22
CA SER A 50 -1.58 -2.84 -3.47
C SER A 50 -2.08 -2.38 -2.12
N HIS A 51 -3.39 -2.10 -2.03
CA HIS A 51 -4.04 -1.56 -0.84
C HIS A 51 -5.36 -2.27 -0.58
N ALA A 52 -5.78 -2.23 0.67
CA ALA A 52 -7.14 -2.50 1.10
C ALA A 52 -7.74 -1.24 1.71
N TYR A 53 -9.06 -1.22 1.81
CA TYR A 53 -9.81 -0.07 2.28
C TYR A 53 -10.89 -0.51 3.27
N MET A 54 -11.03 0.27 4.34
CA MET A 54 -12.21 0.24 5.19
C MET A 54 -12.77 1.66 5.26
N ILE A 55 -14.07 1.82 5.00
CA ILE A 55 -14.68 3.13 4.84
C ILE A 55 -15.91 3.22 5.72
N TRP A 56 -15.89 4.13 6.68
CA TRP A 56 -17.04 4.46 7.51
C TRP A 56 -17.87 5.58 6.88
N GLY A 57 -19.19 5.46 7.04
CA GLY A 57 -20.16 6.42 6.52
C GLY A 57 -20.74 6.04 5.16
N ILE A 58 -20.49 4.81 4.71
CA ILE A 58 -21.09 4.20 3.53
C ILE A 58 -21.97 3.04 3.99
N ASP A 59 -23.19 2.95 3.46
CA ASP A 59 -24.09 1.82 3.69
C ASP A 59 -23.55 0.58 2.98
N ASP A 60 -23.45 -0.54 3.70
CA ASP A 60 -22.86 -1.79 3.22
C ASP A 60 -23.67 -2.52 2.15
N LYS A 61 -24.96 -2.16 1.98
CA LYS A 61 -25.87 -2.79 1.02
C LYS A 61 -26.12 -1.93 -0.22
N THR A 62 -26.39 -0.65 0.01
CA THR A 62 -26.72 0.29 -1.08
C THR A 62 -25.51 1.02 -1.59
N HIS A 63 -24.42 1.03 -0.83
CA HIS A 63 -23.22 1.84 -1.03
C HIS A 63 -23.50 3.35 -1.08
N ASP A 64 -24.61 3.78 -0.48
CA ASP A 64 -24.95 5.20 -0.36
C ASP A 64 -24.11 5.88 0.72
N ILE A 65 -23.85 7.16 0.50
CA ILE A 65 -23.19 8.01 1.49
C ILE A 65 -24.20 8.37 2.56
N ILE A 66 -24.01 7.87 3.78
CA ILE A 66 -24.91 8.11 4.92
C ILE A 66 -24.24 8.94 6.03
N GLY A 67 -22.90 9.02 5.99
CA GLY A 67 -22.10 9.68 7.02
C GLY A 67 -21.81 8.81 8.24
N THR A 68 -20.82 9.21 9.05
CA THR A 68 -20.41 8.48 10.25
C THR A 68 -20.12 9.43 11.43
N GLU A 69 -20.37 8.95 12.64
CA GLU A 69 -19.96 9.59 13.89
C GLU A 69 -18.55 9.16 14.31
N PHE A 70 -17.97 8.16 13.65
CA PHE A 70 -16.62 7.70 13.96
C PHE A 70 -15.60 8.84 13.85
N ASP A 71 -14.78 8.95 14.90
CA ASP A 71 -13.68 9.91 14.93
C ASP A 71 -12.44 9.25 15.52
N GLN A 72 -11.47 9.02 14.67
CA GLN A 72 -10.21 8.39 15.03
C GLN A 72 -9.35 9.22 16.01
N TYR A 73 -9.61 10.53 16.13
CA TYR A 73 -8.88 11.41 17.04
C TYR A 73 -9.45 11.40 18.46
N THR A 74 -10.74 11.08 18.61
CA THR A 74 -11.42 11.10 19.91
C THR A 74 -11.65 9.70 20.47
N LEU A 75 -11.68 8.67 19.61
CA LEU A 75 -11.86 7.29 20.06
C LEU A 75 -10.62 6.80 20.81
N LYS A 76 -10.82 6.34 22.04
CA LYS A 76 -9.79 5.81 22.93
C LYS A 76 -10.09 4.39 23.36
N VAL A 77 -9.03 3.62 23.61
CA VAL A 77 -9.07 2.32 24.28
C VAL A 77 -8.28 2.45 25.59
N GLY A 78 -8.99 2.53 26.70
CA GLY A 78 -8.39 3.00 27.96
C GLY A 78 -7.87 4.43 27.79
N GLU A 79 -6.59 4.67 28.10
CA GLU A 79 -5.94 5.97 27.95
C GLU A 79 -5.30 6.20 26.58
N GLN A 80 -5.31 5.19 25.67
CA GLN A 80 -4.64 5.27 24.37
C GLN A 80 -5.60 5.70 23.27
N GLU A 81 -5.15 6.57 22.37
CA GLU A 81 -5.83 6.87 21.11
C GLU A 81 -5.89 5.60 20.25
N ILE A 82 -6.99 5.42 19.51
CA ILE A 82 -7.26 4.21 18.74
C ILE A 82 -6.10 3.85 17.77
N GLU A 83 -5.51 4.83 17.10
CA GLU A 83 -4.43 4.55 16.15
C GLU A 83 -3.18 4.01 16.87
N SER A 84 -2.79 4.62 17.97
CA SER A 84 -1.65 4.18 18.80
C SER A 84 -1.89 2.78 19.36
N TRP A 85 -3.10 2.51 19.85
CA TRP A 85 -3.48 1.20 20.34
C TRP A 85 -3.44 0.13 19.24
N LEU A 86 -4.00 0.40 18.05
CA LEU A 86 -3.96 -0.51 16.91
C LEU A 86 -2.51 -0.85 16.49
N ARG A 87 -1.62 0.17 16.44
CA ARG A 87 -0.19 -0.04 16.14
C ARG A 87 0.52 -0.95 17.16
N ASN A 88 0.06 -0.95 18.41
CA ASN A 88 0.58 -1.82 19.46
C ASN A 88 0.01 -3.26 19.37
N MET A 89 -1.24 -3.41 18.93
CA MET A 89 -1.92 -4.71 18.87
C MET A 89 -1.69 -5.46 17.55
N LEU A 90 -1.35 -4.73 16.48
CA LEU A 90 -1.01 -5.32 15.18
C LEU A 90 0.47 -5.71 15.12
N SER A 91 0.78 -6.63 14.22
CA SER A 91 2.17 -6.97 13.90
C SER A 91 2.91 -5.77 13.30
N LYS A 92 4.25 -5.69 13.51
CA LYS A 92 5.07 -4.52 13.16
C LYS A 92 5.14 -4.17 11.67
N ASN A 93 4.78 -5.11 10.81
CA ASN A 93 4.67 -4.91 9.36
C ASN A 93 3.32 -4.32 8.93
N ALA A 94 2.35 -4.17 9.83
CA ALA A 94 1.09 -3.52 9.51
C ALA A 94 1.31 -2.03 9.22
N SER A 95 0.82 -1.58 8.07
CA SER A 95 0.89 -0.19 7.65
C SER A 95 -0.49 0.29 7.22
N PHE A 96 -0.98 1.33 7.88
CA PHE A 96 -2.31 1.89 7.65
C PHE A 96 -2.35 3.37 8.00
N SER A 97 -3.35 4.09 7.47
CA SER A 97 -3.57 5.52 7.76
C SER A 97 -5.05 5.88 7.63
N PHE A 98 -5.54 6.70 8.56
CA PHE A 98 -6.90 7.24 8.56
C PHE A 98 -6.96 8.58 7.84
N TYR A 99 -8.02 8.78 7.05
CA TYR A 99 -8.28 10.01 6.30
C TYR A 99 -9.75 10.40 6.47
N PRO A 100 -10.07 11.35 7.37
CA PRO A 100 -11.41 11.93 7.43
C PRO A 100 -11.60 12.89 6.24
N ILE A 101 -12.73 12.76 5.54
CA ILE A 101 -13.11 13.60 4.41
C ILE A 101 -14.59 14.01 4.54
N GLN A 102 -14.99 15.04 3.79
CA GLN A 102 -16.39 15.42 3.65
C GLN A 102 -16.84 15.07 2.22
N MET A 103 -17.95 14.37 2.10
CA MET A 103 -18.53 14.01 0.82
C MET A 103 -20.02 14.38 0.80
N ARG A 104 -20.55 14.66 -0.38
CA ARG A 104 -21.99 14.94 -0.54
C ARG A 104 -22.75 13.65 -0.79
N ASP A 105 -23.85 13.49 -0.06
CA ASP A 105 -24.80 12.42 -0.29
C ASP A 105 -25.66 12.66 -1.55
N ASN A 106 -26.59 11.75 -1.83
CA ASN A 106 -27.49 11.84 -2.98
C ASN A 106 -28.45 13.05 -2.90
N ASN A 107 -28.64 13.65 -1.73
CA ASN A 107 -29.46 14.84 -1.50
C ASN A 107 -28.63 16.14 -1.58
N GLY A 108 -27.30 16.04 -1.76
CA GLY A 108 -26.39 17.17 -1.77
C GLY A 108 -25.93 17.64 -0.39
N GLU A 109 -26.30 16.93 0.69
CA GLU A 109 -25.85 17.22 2.05
C GLU A 109 -24.43 16.73 2.29
N GLU A 110 -23.62 17.56 2.96
CA GLU A 110 -22.25 17.17 3.36
C GLU A 110 -22.28 16.17 4.51
N LYS A 111 -21.61 15.05 4.32
CA LYS A 111 -21.49 13.95 5.29
C LYS A 111 -20.02 13.66 5.57
N LYS A 112 -19.70 13.44 6.84
CA LYS A 112 -18.36 12.97 7.26
C LYS A 112 -18.18 11.51 6.88
N ILE A 113 -17.07 11.21 6.19
CA ILE A 113 -16.62 9.87 5.84
C ILE A 113 -15.23 9.68 6.42
N VAL A 114 -14.90 8.50 6.91
CA VAL A 114 -13.54 8.16 7.34
C VAL A 114 -13.04 7.02 6.49
N VAL A 115 -11.97 7.27 5.75
CA VAL A 115 -11.30 6.28 4.90
C VAL A 115 -10.07 5.76 5.64
N LEU A 116 -9.98 4.46 5.86
CA LEU A 116 -8.79 3.78 6.32
C LEU A 116 -8.14 3.09 5.12
N ILE A 117 -6.95 3.55 4.75
CA ILE A 117 -6.12 2.92 3.73
C ILE A 117 -5.14 1.99 4.42
N ILE A 118 -5.11 0.74 3.98
CA ILE A 118 -4.31 -0.34 4.56
C ILE A 118 -3.40 -0.88 3.47
N ASN A 119 -2.10 -0.88 3.70
CA ASN A 119 -1.16 -1.53 2.78
C ASN A 119 -1.32 -3.04 2.84
N LYS A 120 -1.17 -3.71 1.71
CA LYS A 120 -1.16 -5.17 1.67
C LYS A 120 -0.10 -5.77 2.58
N ALA A 121 -0.33 -6.99 3.05
CA ALA A 121 0.66 -7.76 3.77
C ALA A 121 1.90 -7.98 2.88
N PHE A 122 3.09 -7.77 3.47
CA PHE A 122 4.36 -7.86 2.77
C PHE A 122 5.39 -8.60 3.63
N ASN A 123 6.17 -9.51 3.04
CA ASN A 123 7.14 -10.41 3.66
C ASN A 123 6.57 -11.38 4.70
N GLN A 124 5.51 -11.01 5.38
CA GLN A 124 4.80 -11.83 6.35
C GLN A 124 3.33 -11.37 6.45
N THR A 125 2.47 -12.25 6.96
CA THR A 125 1.08 -11.91 7.23
C THR A 125 0.97 -10.79 8.26
N VAL A 126 -0.11 -10.01 8.19
CA VAL A 126 -0.46 -9.05 9.24
C VAL A 126 -1.32 -9.77 10.27
N ALA A 127 -0.89 -9.74 11.55
CA ALA A 127 -1.61 -10.32 12.67
C ALA A 127 -2.18 -9.24 13.59
N PHE A 128 -3.34 -9.49 14.18
CA PHE A 128 -3.90 -8.72 15.29
C PHE A 128 -3.92 -9.57 16.55
N LYS A 129 -3.37 -9.07 17.66
CA LYS A 129 -3.20 -9.81 18.91
C LYS A 129 -2.59 -11.21 18.69
N LYS A 130 -1.58 -11.30 17.80
CA LYS A 130 -0.86 -12.53 17.40
C LYS A 130 -1.70 -13.55 16.61
N VAL A 131 -2.87 -13.19 16.13
CA VAL A 131 -3.72 -14.04 15.29
C VAL A 131 -3.82 -13.42 13.88
N ASP A 132 -3.55 -14.22 12.85
CA ASP A 132 -3.74 -13.83 11.45
C ASP A 132 -5.19 -13.99 11.06
N TYR A 133 -5.76 -12.98 10.42
CA TYR A 133 -7.13 -13.00 9.90
C TYR A 133 -7.13 -12.88 8.37
N ILE A 134 -8.20 -13.36 7.76
CA ILE A 134 -8.49 -13.28 6.31
C ILE A 134 -9.98 -13.07 6.10
N ARG A 135 -10.35 -12.43 4.99
CA ARG A 135 -11.75 -12.34 4.57
C ARG A 135 -12.16 -13.58 3.78
N VAL A 136 -13.30 -14.17 4.15
CA VAL A 136 -13.95 -15.28 3.42
C VAL A 136 -15.38 -14.85 3.16
N GLY A 137 -15.66 -14.40 1.94
CA GLY A 137 -16.87 -13.62 1.67
C GLY A 137 -16.92 -12.36 2.53
N SER A 138 -18.05 -12.08 3.15
CA SER A 138 -18.26 -10.94 4.06
C SER A 138 -17.76 -11.16 5.50
N TYR A 139 -17.11 -12.31 5.79
CA TYR A 139 -16.72 -12.64 7.17
C TYR A 139 -15.21 -12.56 7.38
N THR A 140 -14.82 -11.93 8.49
CA THR A 140 -13.44 -11.99 9.01
C THR A 140 -13.25 -13.30 9.78
N LYS A 141 -12.33 -14.15 9.33
CA LYS A 141 -12.02 -15.47 9.88
C LYS A 141 -10.55 -15.61 10.23
N GLN A 142 -10.22 -16.52 11.14
CA GLN A 142 -8.83 -16.83 11.42
C GLN A 142 -8.21 -17.58 10.23
N LEU A 143 -7.07 -17.10 9.74
CA LEU A 143 -6.38 -17.67 8.56
C LEU A 143 -6.00 -19.13 8.76
N ASN A 144 -5.72 -19.55 9.98
CA ASN A 144 -5.35 -20.93 10.32
C ASN A 144 -6.48 -21.95 10.06
N GLU A 145 -7.74 -21.50 10.02
CA GLU A 145 -8.88 -22.35 9.67
C GLU A 145 -8.94 -22.68 8.17
N PHE A 146 -8.13 -21.98 7.33
CA PHE A 146 -8.12 -22.10 5.87
C PHE A 146 -6.71 -22.42 5.34
N PRO A 147 -6.20 -23.67 5.51
CA PRO A 147 -4.83 -24.05 5.16
C PRO A 147 -4.46 -23.76 3.70
N THR A 148 -5.39 -24.01 2.77
CA THR A 148 -5.15 -23.76 1.34
C THR A 148 -4.98 -22.27 1.04
N MET A 149 -5.86 -21.40 1.57
CA MET A 149 -5.73 -19.95 1.42
C MET A 149 -4.45 -19.45 2.07
N LYS A 150 -4.09 -20.01 3.23
CA LYS A 150 -2.85 -19.68 3.93
C LYS A 150 -1.62 -19.98 3.08
N ALA A 151 -1.55 -21.17 2.46
CA ALA A 151 -0.45 -21.55 1.57
C ALA A 151 -0.37 -20.59 0.36
N GLN A 152 -1.48 -20.36 -0.32
CA GLN A 152 -1.55 -19.44 -1.47
C GLN A 152 -1.15 -18.01 -1.10
N LEU A 153 -1.59 -17.51 0.07
CA LEU A 153 -1.19 -16.19 0.56
C LEU A 153 0.32 -16.11 0.78
N TRP A 154 0.92 -17.14 1.42
CA TRP A 154 2.35 -17.17 1.64
C TRP A 154 3.16 -17.23 0.34
N ASP A 155 2.67 -17.96 -0.67
CA ASP A 155 3.31 -17.98 -1.98
C ASP A 155 3.30 -16.58 -2.61
N ARG A 156 2.17 -15.87 -2.57
CA ARG A 156 2.04 -14.51 -3.10
C ARG A 156 2.91 -13.49 -2.35
N ILE A 157 2.92 -13.53 -1.02
CA ILE A 157 3.77 -12.65 -0.20
C ILE A 157 5.27 -12.88 -0.49
N ARG A 158 5.68 -14.15 -0.72
CA ARG A 158 7.07 -14.52 -1.01
C ARG A 158 7.49 -14.24 -2.45
N MET A 159 6.53 -14.17 -3.38
CA MET A 159 6.80 -13.83 -4.79
C MET A 159 7.22 -12.37 -5.00
N GLU A 160 6.88 -11.49 -4.08
CA GLU A 160 7.35 -10.10 -4.16
C GLU A 160 8.83 -10.02 -3.78
N LYS A 161 9.64 -9.85 -4.78
CA LYS A 161 11.07 -9.62 -4.57
C LYS A 161 11.28 -8.20 -4.03
N TYR A 162 12.19 -8.06 -3.07
CA TYR A 162 12.56 -6.76 -2.52
C TYR A 162 12.97 -5.78 -3.62
N GLU A 163 13.60 -6.30 -4.68
CA GLU A 163 14.06 -5.53 -5.83
C GLU A 163 12.93 -4.84 -6.59
N ASP A 164 11.74 -5.45 -6.66
CA ASP A 164 10.59 -4.95 -7.42
C ASP A 164 9.79 -3.88 -6.66
N LEU A 165 10.06 -3.71 -5.36
CA LEU A 165 9.40 -2.69 -4.56
C LEU A 165 9.79 -1.27 -4.99
N ILE A 166 8.89 -0.32 -4.74
CA ILE A 166 9.10 1.08 -5.08
C ILE A 166 10.00 1.77 -4.04
N ALA A 167 11.17 2.23 -4.49
CA ALA A 167 12.08 3.06 -3.71
C ALA A 167 11.65 4.54 -3.67
N LYS A 168 11.08 5.03 -4.78
CA LYS A 168 10.55 6.41 -4.90
C LYS A 168 9.48 6.47 -5.98
N LYS A 169 8.37 7.14 -5.70
CA LYS A 169 7.20 7.26 -6.58
C LYS A 169 6.92 8.70 -6.99
N ASP A 170 5.95 8.85 -7.90
CA ASP A 170 5.37 10.14 -8.31
C ASP A 170 6.38 11.11 -8.92
N LEU A 171 7.27 10.60 -9.78
CA LEU A 171 8.30 11.35 -10.46
C LEU A 171 7.90 11.64 -11.91
N THR A 172 8.27 12.82 -12.43
CA THR A 172 8.32 12.99 -13.88
C THR A 172 9.43 12.11 -14.48
N LEU A 173 9.38 11.84 -15.79
CA LEU A 173 10.42 11.06 -16.44
C LEU A 173 11.81 11.68 -16.23
N ASN A 174 11.93 13.00 -16.40
CA ASN A 174 13.20 13.70 -16.22
C ASN A 174 13.69 13.60 -14.76
N ASP A 175 12.80 13.79 -13.78
CA ASP A 175 13.16 13.65 -12.36
C ASP A 175 13.62 12.23 -12.02
N ALA A 176 13.04 11.21 -12.62
CA ALA A 176 13.45 9.82 -12.43
C ALA A 176 14.83 9.57 -13.03
N LEU A 177 15.06 9.99 -14.27
CA LEU A 177 16.35 9.84 -14.96
C LEU A 177 17.48 10.67 -14.32
N ASP A 178 17.16 11.81 -13.73
CA ASP A 178 18.11 12.62 -12.98
C ASP A 178 18.62 11.94 -11.69
N LYS A 179 17.85 11.05 -11.12
CA LYS A 179 18.19 10.34 -9.87
C LYS A 179 18.98 9.05 -10.08
N ILE A 180 18.95 8.48 -11.30
CA ILE A 180 19.63 7.24 -11.65
C ILE A 180 20.74 7.49 -12.68
N ASP A 181 21.82 6.73 -12.57
CA ASP A 181 22.93 6.72 -13.53
C ASP A 181 22.66 5.73 -14.67
N TYR A 182 21.73 6.13 -15.54
CA TYR A 182 21.42 5.31 -16.72
C TYR A 182 22.63 5.20 -17.68
N ALA A 183 23.57 6.14 -17.67
CA ALA A 183 24.78 6.05 -18.49
C ALA A 183 25.61 4.82 -18.07
N LYS A 184 25.71 4.58 -16.76
CA LYS A 184 26.39 3.39 -16.23
C LYS A 184 25.71 2.08 -16.65
N TYR A 185 24.38 2.06 -16.74
CA TYR A 185 23.64 0.91 -17.26
C TYR A 185 24.07 0.56 -18.70
N PHE A 186 24.08 1.56 -19.61
CA PHE A 186 24.49 1.33 -21.00
C PHE A 186 25.97 0.98 -21.13
N GLU A 187 26.83 1.58 -20.30
CA GLU A 187 28.26 1.22 -20.23
C GLU A 187 28.46 -0.26 -19.88
N LEU A 188 27.75 -0.76 -18.86
CA LEU A 188 27.83 -2.15 -18.41
C LEU A 188 27.33 -3.12 -19.50
N ARG A 189 26.32 -2.74 -20.28
CA ARG A 189 25.81 -3.52 -21.40
C ARG A 189 26.65 -3.39 -22.65
N LYS A 190 27.62 -2.48 -22.70
CA LYS A 190 28.43 -2.13 -23.88
C LYS A 190 27.57 -1.64 -25.03
N GLU A 191 26.49 -0.95 -24.76
CA GLU A 191 25.53 -0.41 -25.70
C GLU A 191 25.63 1.12 -25.77
N LYS A 192 25.23 1.71 -26.90
CA LYS A 192 25.19 3.17 -27.07
C LYS A 192 23.95 3.72 -26.31
N ILE A 193 24.12 4.83 -25.62
CA ILE A 193 23.02 5.54 -24.97
C ILE A 193 22.06 6.06 -26.04
N PRO A 194 20.74 5.75 -25.95
CA PRO A 194 19.75 6.29 -26.87
C PRO A 194 19.69 7.81 -26.85
N THR A 195 19.33 8.43 -27.96
CA THR A 195 19.30 9.90 -28.08
C THR A 195 18.11 10.57 -27.43
N THR A 196 17.04 9.82 -27.15
CA THR A 196 15.81 10.36 -26.55
C THR A 196 15.57 9.79 -25.15
N THR A 197 15.08 10.63 -24.24
CA THR A 197 14.71 10.22 -22.88
C THR A 197 13.63 9.14 -22.87
N SER A 198 12.71 9.15 -23.84
CA SER A 198 11.67 8.13 -23.99
C SER A 198 12.25 6.74 -24.29
N ASN A 199 13.27 6.65 -25.14
CA ASN A 199 13.94 5.38 -25.44
C ASN A 199 14.78 4.92 -24.25
N ILE A 200 15.44 5.83 -23.53
CA ILE A 200 16.15 5.49 -22.28
C ILE A 200 15.15 4.91 -21.27
N ALA A 201 14.00 5.56 -21.09
CA ALA A 201 12.95 5.08 -20.18
C ALA A 201 12.43 3.68 -20.57
N HIS A 202 12.30 3.39 -21.86
CA HIS A 202 11.86 2.07 -22.34
C HIS A 202 12.80 0.97 -21.83
N TYR A 203 14.10 1.11 -22.02
CA TYR A 203 15.09 0.16 -21.47
C TYR A 203 15.02 0.04 -19.96
N MET A 204 14.89 1.17 -19.25
CA MET A 204 14.81 1.16 -17.79
C MET A 204 13.54 0.46 -17.27
N ILE A 205 12.45 0.53 -18.03
CA ILE A 205 11.18 -0.15 -17.69
C ILE A 205 11.30 -1.65 -17.99
N GLU A 206 11.85 -2.05 -19.12
CA GLU A 206 12.06 -3.46 -19.47
C GLU A 206 12.91 -4.19 -18.41
N GLU A 207 13.90 -3.52 -17.85
CA GLU A 207 14.76 -4.08 -16.79
C GLU A 207 14.22 -3.84 -15.37
N SER A 208 12.96 -3.43 -15.23
CA SER A 208 12.34 -3.15 -13.93
C SER A 208 13.10 -2.13 -13.06
N ILE A 209 13.93 -1.28 -13.65
CA ILE A 209 14.62 -0.18 -12.96
C ILE A 209 13.64 0.96 -12.70
N LEU A 210 12.75 1.22 -13.68
CA LEU A 210 11.65 2.16 -13.58
C LEU A 210 10.32 1.44 -13.79
N LEU A 211 9.26 1.96 -13.17
CA LEU A 211 7.87 1.58 -13.43
C LEU A 211 7.10 2.80 -13.91
N LYS A 212 6.32 2.65 -14.97
CA LYS A 212 5.39 3.69 -15.43
C LYS A 212 4.03 3.48 -14.78
N GLN A 213 3.51 4.52 -14.14
CA GLN A 213 2.20 4.51 -13.48
C GLN A 213 1.08 4.86 -14.47
N GLU A 214 -0.17 4.52 -14.14
CA GLU A 214 -1.35 4.82 -14.96
C GLU A 214 -1.59 6.33 -15.15
N ASN A 215 -1.21 7.15 -14.16
CA ASN A 215 -1.27 8.61 -14.21
C ASN A 215 -0.17 9.26 -15.07
N GLY A 216 0.66 8.44 -15.74
CA GLY A 216 1.77 8.91 -16.60
C GLY A 216 3.04 9.30 -15.83
N LEU A 217 3.06 9.21 -14.52
CA LEU A 217 4.26 9.39 -13.69
C LEU A 217 5.11 8.12 -13.65
N TYR A 218 6.28 8.22 -13.05
CA TYR A 218 7.26 7.14 -12.95
C TYR A 218 7.63 6.86 -11.50
N SER A 219 7.98 5.61 -11.23
CA SER A 219 8.56 5.18 -9.96
C SER A 219 9.92 4.54 -10.20
N ILE A 220 10.84 4.74 -9.28
CA ILE A 220 12.12 4.03 -9.23
C ILE A 220 11.94 2.83 -8.31
N THR A 221 12.33 1.64 -8.76
CA THR A 221 12.30 0.42 -7.96
C THR A 221 13.48 0.36 -6.98
N ASN A 222 13.44 -0.55 -6.02
CA ASN A 222 14.59 -0.80 -5.17
C ASN A 222 15.79 -1.30 -5.99
N LEU A 223 15.55 -2.15 -7.02
CA LEU A 223 16.58 -2.58 -7.95
C LEU A 223 17.26 -1.38 -8.62
N GLY A 224 16.45 -0.48 -9.19
CA GLY A 224 16.96 0.73 -9.84
C GLY A 224 17.75 1.62 -8.90
N ALA A 225 17.27 1.78 -7.65
CA ALA A 225 17.96 2.58 -6.64
C ALA A 225 19.26 1.92 -6.19
N ILE A 226 19.29 0.60 -5.93
CA ILE A 226 20.49 -0.12 -5.47
C ILE A 226 21.58 -0.11 -6.53
N LEU A 227 21.23 -0.37 -7.78
CA LEU A 227 22.21 -0.53 -8.85
C LEU A 227 22.66 0.79 -9.47
N PHE A 228 21.76 1.77 -9.58
CA PHE A 228 21.97 2.93 -10.42
C PHE A 228 21.66 4.27 -9.76
N ALA A 229 21.38 4.37 -8.43
CA ALA A 229 21.20 5.65 -7.80
C ALA A 229 22.49 6.50 -7.87
N LYS A 230 22.40 7.71 -8.42
CA LYS A 230 23.52 8.71 -8.34
C LYS A 230 23.82 9.10 -6.88
N ASN A 231 22.80 9.11 -6.04
CA ASN A 231 22.92 9.34 -4.60
C ASN A 231 21.91 8.46 -3.85
N LEU A 232 22.41 7.45 -3.16
CA LEU A 232 21.56 6.50 -2.43
C LEU A 232 20.87 7.11 -1.21
N SER A 233 21.38 8.24 -0.66
CA SER A 233 20.80 8.89 0.52
C SER A 233 19.38 9.44 0.27
N ILE A 234 19.00 9.68 -0.98
CA ILE A 234 17.65 10.14 -1.35
C ILE A 234 16.59 9.02 -1.33
N PHE A 235 17.01 7.78 -1.07
CA PHE A 235 16.19 6.58 -0.93
C PHE A 235 16.31 6.00 0.49
N PRO A 236 15.67 6.58 1.51
CA PRO A 236 15.95 6.28 2.93
C PRO A 236 15.79 4.81 3.31
N HIS A 237 14.81 4.11 2.71
CA HIS A 237 14.57 2.69 2.98
C HIS A 237 15.65 1.80 2.37
N VAL A 238 16.10 2.13 1.15
CA VAL A 238 17.12 1.38 0.41
C VAL A 238 18.52 1.66 0.99
N SER A 239 18.81 2.90 1.38
CA SER A 239 20.12 3.29 1.90
C SER A 239 20.52 2.58 3.20
N ARG A 240 19.54 2.09 3.98
CA ARG A 240 19.77 1.32 5.21
C ARG A 240 20.17 -0.14 4.95
N THR A 241 19.83 -0.68 3.79
CA THR A 241 20.13 -2.07 3.38
C THR A 241 21.33 -2.16 2.46
N ALA A 242 21.90 -1.02 2.03
CA ALA A 242 23.03 -0.97 1.13
C ALA A 242 24.29 -1.56 1.74
N ILE A 243 24.99 -2.37 0.96
CA ILE A 243 26.32 -2.91 1.31
C ILE A 243 27.32 -1.76 1.29
N ARG A 244 28.02 -1.54 2.39
CA ARG A 244 29.13 -0.57 2.47
C ARG A 244 30.45 -1.32 2.34
N VAL A 245 31.18 -1.04 1.27
CA VAL A 245 32.55 -1.55 1.09
C VAL A 245 33.51 -0.45 1.53
N VAL A 246 34.31 -0.74 2.55
CA VAL A 246 35.37 0.18 3.03
C VAL A 246 36.72 -0.42 2.62
N LYS A 247 37.44 0.26 1.73
CA LYS A 247 38.80 -0.09 1.35
C LYS A 247 39.75 0.68 2.28
N TYR A 248 40.45 -0.05 3.11
CA TYR A 248 41.56 0.51 3.88
C TYR A 248 42.80 0.51 2.98
N SER A 249 43.39 1.70 2.72
CA SER A 249 44.72 1.83 2.20
C SER A 249 45.69 1.72 3.37
N GLY A 250 46.45 0.65 3.44
CA GLY A 250 47.57 0.49 4.34
C GLY A 250 48.74 1.35 3.92
#